data_99043456f5d4efac1e8a2e4b2791dceb
#
_entry.id   99043456f5d4efac1e8a2e4b2791dceb
#
_cell.length_a   1.000
_cell.length_b   1.000
_cell.length_c   1.000
_cell.angle_alpha   90.00
_cell.angle_beta   90.00
_cell.angle_gamma   90.00
#
_symmetry.space_group_name_H-M   'P 1'
#
loop_
_entity.id
_entity.type
_entity.pdbx_description
1 polymer ?
#
loop_
_entity_poly.entity_id
_entity_poly.type
_entity_poly.pdbx_seq_one_letter_code
_entity_poly.pdbx_strand_id
1 'polypeptide(L)'
;MKTLVLPLLILAASAWAAEPQVAEIINEHAPYPECHAATIAEVAPGHLVAAWFGGTREGNPDVCIWVARHEDGRWMEAVNVAGGRQPDGNRYPTWNPVLFQPRSGPLVLFYKVGPAPSQWWGMMVTSPDGGRTWSPPQKLPDGVLGPIKNKSVTLPDGAWLCPSSTEGGPGGWRVHFELTRDAGRTWKIIGPVEAGPNLDAIQPSVLFHRDGRLQALCRTRNGVIATTWSNDGGMHWSALAATTLPNPNSGIDAVTLADGRQLLVYNDSAPPPDQPTKGMRCPLDVALSDDGVAWHHVLTLESKPCPNGYAYPSVIQTADGLVRIVYTWNRQHIKYVVLDPRDLKP
;
A
#
# COMPACT_ATOMS: atom_id res chain seq x y z
N MET A 1 -58.18 42.96 -4.34
CA MET A 1 -57.17 42.13 -3.65
C MET A 1 -56.27 41.50 -4.68
N LYS A 2 -55.03 41.98 -4.80
CA LYS A 2 -54.04 41.38 -5.71
C LYS A 2 -53.13 40.46 -4.89
N THR A 3 -53.23 39.16 -5.15
CA THR A 3 -52.45 38.15 -4.49
C THR A 3 -51.04 38.15 -5.09
N LEU A 4 -50.04 38.49 -4.26
CA LEU A 4 -48.63 38.48 -4.62
C LEU A 4 -48.14 37.04 -4.45
N VAL A 5 -47.79 36.36 -5.54
CA VAL A 5 -47.14 35.03 -5.51
C VAL A 5 -45.63 35.28 -5.55
N LEU A 6 -44.96 35.00 -4.42
CA LEU A 6 -43.50 35.05 -4.33
C LEU A 6 -42.94 33.74 -4.93
N PRO A 7 -41.99 33.76 -5.88
CA PRO A 7 -41.35 32.55 -6.35
C PRO A 7 -40.36 32.04 -5.28
N LEU A 8 -40.56 30.79 -4.90
CA LEU A 8 -39.61 30.04 -4.05
C LEU A 8 -38.37 29.68 -4.89
N LEU A 9 -37.28 30.38 -4.67
CA LEU A 9 -35.96 29.97 -5.24
C LEU A 9 -35.46 28.73 -4.49
N ILE A 10 -35.57 27.58 -5.13
CA ILE A 10 -34.92 26.37 -4.69
C ILE A 10 -33.46 26.49 -5.12
N LEU A 11 -32.57 26.84 -4.19
CA LEU A 11 -31.12 26.67 -4.39
C LEU A 11 -30.83 25.15 -4.37
N ALA A 12 -30.64 24.59 -5.56
CA ALA A 12 -30.05 23.27 -5.68
C ALA A 12 -28.58 23.38 -5.22
N ALA A 13 -28.28 22.89 -4.02
CA ALA A 13 -26.92 22.65 -3.61
C ALA A 13 -26.36 21.54 -4.52
N SER A 14 -25.55 21.93 -5.50
CA SER A 14 -24.74 20.96 -6.23
C SER A 14 -23.79 20.33 -5.22
N ALA A 15 -24.00 19.07 -4.87
CA ALA A 15 -23.01 18.27 -4.18
C ALA A 15 -21.79 18.19 -5.10
N TRP A 16 -20.76 18.96 -4.78
CA TRP A 16 -19.49 18.85 -5.49
C TRP A 16 -18.94 17.48 -5.12
N ALA A 17 -18.75 16.63 -6.13
CA ALA A 17 -18.01 15.38 -5.95
C ALA A 17 -16.58 15.74 -5.51
N ALA A 18 -16.04 15.03 -4.53
CA ALA A 18 -14.66 15.21 -4.14
C ALA A 18 -13.74 14.96 -5.34
N GLU A 19 -12.79 15.86 -5.57
CA GLU A 19 -11.80 15.73 -6.64
C GLU A 19 -10.39 15.81 -6.04
N PRO A 20 -9.41 15.13 -6.65
CA PRO A 20 -8.02 15.26 -6.24
C PRO A 20 -7.52 16.72 -6.38
N GLN A 21 -6.82 17.22 -5.36
CA GLN A 21 -6.12 18.52 -5.42
C GLN A 21 -4.93 18.47 -6.36
N VAL A 22 -4.28 17.30 -6.44
CA VAL A 22 -3.15 17.00 -7.33
C VAL A 22 -3.35 15.62 -7.92
N ALA A 23 -3.03 15.45 -9.19
CA ALA A 23 -2.98 14.15 -9.88
C ALA A 23 -1.89 14.22 -10.96
N GLU A 24 -0.72 13.62 -10.72
CA GLU A 24 0.43 13.73 -11.61
C GLU A 24 1.22 12.42 -11.70
N ILE A 25 2.00 12.25 -12.76
CA ILE A 25 2.91 11.12 -12.96
C ILE A 25 4.27 11.46 -12.35
N ILE A 26 4.84 10.56 -11.53
CA ILE A 26 6.15 10.77 -10.89
C ILE A 26 7.31 10.49 -11.86
N ASN A 27 7.16 9.50 -12.73
CA ASN A 27 8.24 8.92 -13.54
C ASN A 27 7.98 9.02 -15.05
N GLU A 28 7.60 10.19 -15.55
CA GLU A 28 7.29 10.39 -16.99
C GLU A 28 8.45 9.98 -17.92
N HIS A 29 9.69 10.21 -17.48
CA HIS A 29 10.92 9.96 -18.26
C HIS A 29 11.71 8.75 -17.74
N ALA A 30 10.99 7.70 -17.29
CA ALA A 30 11.64 6.50 -16.77
C ALA A 30 12.51 5.80 -17.82
N PRO A 31 13.74 5.33 -17.46
CA PRO A 31 14.63 4.64 -18.39
C PRO A 31 14.26 3.15 -18.58
N TYR A 32 13.08 2.75 -18.21
CA TYR A 32 12.56 1.36 -18.30
C TYR A 32 11.11 1.38 -18.79
N PRO A 33 10.66 0.33 -19.51
CA PRO A 33 9.30 0.26 -20.04
C PRO A 33 8.23 -0.11 -19.02
N GLU A 34 8.59 -0.85 -17.95
CA GLU A 34 7.63 -1.30 -16.95
C GLU A 34 8.04 -0.95 -15.52
N CYS A 35 7.04 -0.59 -14.69
CA CYS A 35 7.21 -0.40 -13.26
C CYS A 35 5.99 -0.88 -12.49
N HIS A 36 6.16 -1.18 -11.19
CA HIS A 36 5.05 -1.63 -10.34
C HIS A 36 5.35 -1.47 -8.84
N ALA A 37 4.30 -1.68 -8.03
CA ALA A 37 4.36 -1.76 -6.57
C ALA A 37 4.94 -0.50 -5.91
N ALA A 38 4.27 0.63 -6.12
CA ALA A 38 4.64 1.88 -5.52
C ALA A 38 4.41 1.90 -4.00
N THR A 39 5.26 2.65 -3.31
CA THR A 39 5.16 2.96 -1.88
C THR A 39 5.54 4.43 -1.66
N ILE A 40 5.01 5.05 -0.59
CA ILE A 40 5.28 6.44 -0.25
C ILE A 40 5.47 6.60 1.25
N ALA A 41 6.36 7.51 1.66
CA ALA A 41 6.56 7.94 3.03
C ALA A 41 6.80 9.45 3.11
N GLU A 42 6.32 10.08 4.19
CA GLU A 42 6.73 11.43 4.58
C GLU A 42 7.93 11.32 5.52
N VAL A 43 9.06 11.91 5.13
CA VAL A 43 10.34 11.87 5.89
C VAL A 43 10.55 13.10 6.78
N ALA A 44 9.90 14.19 6.42
CA ALA A 44 9.75 15.43 7.19
C ALA A 44 8.52 16.17 6.67
N PRO A 45 7.91 17.11 7.41
CA PRO A 45 6.73 17.83 6.96
C PRO A 45 6.92 18.40 5.54
N GLY A 46 6.07 17.96 4.60
CA GLY A 46 6.12 18.37 3.20
C GLY A 46 7.22 17.71 2.33
N HIS A 47 8.08 16.90 2.92
CA HIS A 47 9.10 16.14 2.17
C HIS A 47 8.71 14.67 2.06
N LEU A 48 8.49 14.22 0.82
CA LEU A 48 8.04 12.86 0.54
C LEU A 48 9.12 12.07 -0.21
N VAL A 49 9.07 10.77 -0.02
CA VAL A 49 9.84 9.80 -0.79
C VAL A 49 8.87 8.76 -1.33
N ALA A 50 8.95 8.48 -2.63
CA ALA A 50 8.24 7.37 -3.26
C ALA A 50 9.24 6.35 -3.79
N ALA A 51 8.91 5.07 -3.77
CA ALA A 51 9.72 4.01 -4.33
C ALA A 51 8.84 3.01 -5.09
N TRP A 52 9.44 2.32 -6.06
CA TRP A 52 8.79 1.26 -6.85
C TRP A 52 9.86 0.36 -7.46
N PHE A 53 9.46 -0.76 -8.01
CA PHE A 53 10.38 -1.51 -8.85
C PHE A 53 10.14 -1.20 -10.34
N GLY A 54 11.20 -1.22 -11.15
CA GLY A 54 11.14 -0.95 -12.58
C GLY A 54 12.28 -1.62 -13.33
N GLY A 55 12.02 -2.06 -14.54
CA GLY A 55 12.93 -2.75 -15.44
C GLY A 55 12.25 -3.10 -16.75
N THR A 56 12.81 -4.03 -17.53
CA THR A 56 12.24 -4.46 -18.81
C THR A 56 10.84 -5.07 -18.62
N ARG A 57 10.68 -5.92 -17.61
CA ARG A 57 9.43 -6.57 -17.24
C ARG A 57 9.52 -7.14 -15.84
N GLU A 58 8.41 -7.15 -15.09
CA GLU A 58 8.33 -7.82 -13.79
C GLU A 58 8.88 -9.26 -13.85
N GLY A 59 9.79 -9.58 -12.94
CA GLY A 59 10.46 -10.89 -12.88
C GLY A 59 11.73 -11.02 -13.72
N ASN A 60 12.08 -10.01 -14.52
CA ASN A 60 13.35 -10.00 -15.23
C ASN A 60 14.52 -9.61 -14.32
N PRO A 61 15.73 -10.15 -14.53
CA PRO A 61 16.89 -9.87 -13.68
C PRO A 61 17.34 -8.40 -13.66
N ASP A 62 16.93 -7.57 -14.63
CA ASP A 62 17.24 -6.15 -14.69
C ASP A 62 16.35 -5.28 -13.82
N VAL A 63 15.26 -5.84 -13.27
CA VAL A 63 14.36 -5.10 -12.37
C VAL A 63 15.09 -4.65 -11.12
N CYS A 64 15.04 -3.35 -10.87
CA CYS A 64 15.69 -2.67 -9.75
C CYS A 64 14.69 -1.84 -8.95
N ILE A 65 15.08 -1.38 -7.75
CA ILE A 65 14.30 -0.45 -6.94
C ILE A 65 14.71 0.99 -7.28
N TRP A 66 13.70 1.78 -7.62
CA TRP A 66 13.81 3.19 -7.96
C TRP A 66 13.16 4.03 -6.87
N VAL A 67 13.74 5.20 -6.62
CA VAL A 67 13.29 6.16 -5.60
C VAL A 67 13.23 7.54 -6.21
N ALA A 68 12.13 8.25 -6.00
CA ALA A 68 12.00 9.67 -6.25
C ALA A 68 11.68 10.42 -4.95
N ARG A 69 12.18 11.65 -4.83
CA ARG A 69 11.92 12.55 -3.71
C ARG A 69 11.04 13.69 -4.17
N HIS A 70 10.11 14.11 -3.32
CA HIS A 70 9.31 15.30 -3.53
C HIS A 70 9.83 16.41 -2.62
N GLU A 71 10.38 17.44 -3.24
CA GLU A 71 10.99 18.60 -2.58
C GLU A 71 10.56 19.87 -3.30
N ASP A 72 10.32 20.94 -2.55
CA ASP A 72 9.92 22.25 -3.10
C ASP A 72 8.72 22.17 -4.07
N GLY A 73 7.74 21.31 -3.75
CA GLY A 73 6.50 21.14 -4.51
C GLY A 73 6.62 20.35 -5.81
N ARG A 74 7.70 19.61 -6.05
CA ARG A 74 7.93 18.82 -7.26
C ARG A 74 8.65 17.50 -6.99
N TRP A 75 8.38 16.52 -7.82
CA TRP A 75 9.13 15.27 -7.86
C TRP A 75 10.48 15.47 -8.55
N MET A 76 11.53 15.01 -7.89
CA MET A 76 12.88 14.93 -8.45
C MET A 76 12.99 13.70 -9.35
N GLU A 77 13.97 13.69 -10.26
CA GLU A 77 14.25 12.53 -11.09
C GLU A 77 14.52 11.28 -10.24
N ALA A 78 13.94 10.15 -10.68
CA ALA A 78 14.08 8.89 -9.96
C ALA A 78 15.48 8.31 -10.13
N VAL A 79 16.03 7.79 -9.03
CA VAL A 79 17.34 7.14 -9.01
C VAL A 79 17.23 5.67 -8.63
N ASN A 80 18.08 4.82 -9.20
CA ASN A 80 18.21 3.42 -8.83
C ASN A 80 18.96 3.32 -7.50
N VAL A 81 18.36 2.71 -6.49
CA VAL A 81 18.95 2.60 -5.14
C VAL A 81 19.28 1.17 -4.72
N ALA A 82 18.66 0.18 -5.34
CA ALA A 82 18.91 -1.22 -5.02
C ALA A 82 18.64 -2.13 -6.22
N GLY A 83 19.41 -3.20 -6.33
CA GLY A 83 19.29 -4.24 -7.35
C GLY A 83 19.51 -5.64 -6.79
N GLY A 84 19.29 -6.64 -7.61
CA GLY A 84 19.35 -8.05 -7.22
C GLY A 84 20.67 -8.76 -7.53
N ARG A 85 21.77 -8.04 -7.76
CA ARG A 85 23.08 -8.64 -8.00
C ARG A 85 23.60 -9.33 -6.73
N GLN A 86 24.04 -10.56 -6.87
CA GLN A 86 24.58 -11.39 -5.80
C GLN A 86 26.12 -11.46 -5.82
N PRO A 87 26.77 -11.81 -4.72
CA PRO A 87 28.24 -11.96 -4.68
C PRO A 87 28.79 -13.03 -5.63
N ASP A 88 28.01 -14.05 -5.96
CA ASP A 88 28.36 -15.13 -6.88
C ASP A 88 28.22 -14.73 -8.38
N GLY A 89 27.85 -13.48 -8.66
CA GLY A 89 27.65 -12.94 -9.99
C GLY A 89 26.23 -13.11 -10.54
N ASN A 90 25.39 -13.92 -9.92
CA ASN A 90 24.01 -14.05 -10.30
C ASN A 90 23.25 -12.73 -10.12
N ARG A 91 22.18 -12.54 -10.90
CA ARG A 91 21.30 -11.40 -10.77
C ARG A 91 19.85 -11.85 -10.77
N TYR A 92 19.14 -11.50 -9.72
CA TYR A 92 17.72 -11.76 -9.56
C TYR A 92 16.92 -10.46 -9.68
N PRO A 93 15.64 -10.51 -10.04
CA PRO A 93 14.75 -9.36 -9.96
C PRO A 93 14.62 -8.88 -8.51
N THR A 94 14.37 -7.59 -8.36
CA THR A 94 13.88 -7.01 -7.11
C THR A 94 12.36 -6.86 -7.16
N TRP A 95 11.72 -6.87 -5.96
CA TRP A 95 10.27 -6.88 -5.84
C TRP A 95 9.81 -6.00 -4.69
N ASN A 96 8.59 -5.48 -4.80
CA ASN A 96 7.78 -4.86 -3.75
C ASN A 96 8.59 -4.04 -2.73
N PRO A 97 9.07 -2.86 -3.09
CA PRO A 97 9.65 -1.96 -2.11
C PRO A 97 8.57 -1.48 -1.14
N VAL A 98 8.95 -1.30 0.11
CA VAL A 98 8.11 -0.70 1.14
C VAL A 98 8.94 0.31 1.91
N LEU A 99 8.58 1.58 1.78
CA LEU A 99 9.14 2.66 2.59
C LEU A 99 8.48 2.70 3.95
N PHE A 100 9.29 2.97 4.96
CA PHE A 100 8.84 3.14 6.33
C PHE A 100 9.68 4.21 7.03
N GLN A 101 9.03 5.30 7.45
CA GLN A 101 9.65 6.30 8.31
C GLN A 101 9.26 5.99 9.76
N PRO A 102 10.15 5.45 10.59
CA PRO A 102 9.89 5.26 12.00
C PRO A 102 9.79 6.62 12.72
N ARG A 103 9.21 6.64 13.92
CA ARG A 103 9.10 7.86 14.74
C ARG A 103 10.47 8.48 15.05
N SER A 104 11.52 7.68 15.07
CA SER A 104 12.91 8.11 15.24
C SER A 104 13.84 7.19 14.44
N GLY A 105 14.95 7.74 13.95
CA GLY A 105 15.93 7.01 13.15
C GLY A 105 15.80 7.28 11.64
N PRO A 106 16.58 6.58 10.83
CA PRO A 106 16.63 6.77 9.40
C PRO A 106 15.34 6.30 8.71
N LEU A 107 15.08 6.80 7.51
CA LEU A 107 14.13 6.20 6.58
C LEU A 107 14.58 4.78 6.24
N VAL A 108 13.65 3.84 6.26
CA VAL A 108 13.90 2.43 5.93
C VAL A 108 13.20 2.08 4.62
N LEU A 109 13.90 1.38 3.75
CA LEU A 109 13.35 0.79 2.54
C LEU A 109 13.55 -0.72 2.59
N PHE A 110 12.46 -1.45 2.77
CA PHE A 110 12.43 -2.90 2.63
C PHE A 110 12.15 -3.26 1.17
N TYR A 111 12.73 -4.33 0.68
CA TYR A 111 12.43 -4.90 -0.63
C TYR A 111 12.75 -6.40 -0.66
N LYS A 112 12.41 -7.09 -1.73
CA LYS A 112 12.70 -8.52 -1.89
C LYS A 112 13.61 -8.73 -3.08
N VAL A 113 14.41 -9.77 -3.01
CA VAL A 113 15.26 -10.26 -4.09
C VAL A 113 15.00 -11.76 -4.24
N GLY A 114 14.91 -12.24 -5.44
CA GLY A 114 14.72 -13.66 -5.70
C GLY A 114 14.04 -13.94 -7.03
N PRO A 115 14.08 -15.19 -7.51
CA PRO A 115 13.58 -15.55 -8.84
C PRO A 115 12.05 -15.41 -8.98
N ALA A 116 11.32 -15.55 -7.87
CA ALA A 116 9.87 -15.48 -7.83
C ALA A 116 9.36 -15.17 -6.41
N PRO A 117 8.10 -14.71 -6.23
CA PRO A 117 7.52 -14.46 -4.90
C PRO A 117 7.51 -15.67 -3.96
N SER A 118 7.52 -16.88 -4.50
CA SER A 118 7.62 -18.11 -3.70
C SER A 118 9.03 -18.45 -3.23
N GLN A 119 10.06 -17.73 -3.72
CA GLN A 119 11.49 -18.05 -3.51
C GLN A 119 12.33 -16.81 -3.20
N TRP A 120 11.72 -15.67 -2.92
CA TRP A 120 12.43 -14.45 -2.58
C TRP A 120 12.85 -14.40 -1.11
N TRP A 121 13.77 -13.50 -0.79
CA TRP A 121 14.20 -13.17 0.56
C TRP A 121 14.08 -11.67 0.82
N GLY A 122 13.98 -11.31 2.10
CA GLY A 122 13.90 -9.93 2.54
C GLY A 122 15.23 -9.21 2.50
N MET A 123 15.20 -7.96 2.07
CA MET A 123 16.33 -7.03 2.05
C MET A 123 15.92 -5.72 2.68
N MET A 124 16.88 -4.97 3.21
CA MET A 124 16.69 -3.66 3.81
C MET A 124 17.86 -2.75 3.46
N VAL A 125 17.57 -1.48 3.19
CA VAL A 125 18.52 -0.36 3.15
C VAL A 125 17.95 0.80 3.97
N THR A 126 18.81 1.68 4.48
CA THR A 126 18.42 2.84 5.27
C THR A 126 18.99 4.12 4.69
N SER A 127 18.29 5.23 4.90
CA SER A 127 18.73 6.57 4.49
C SER A 127 18.68 7.52 5.68
N PRO A 128 19.80 8.13 6.07
CA PRO A 128 19.85 9.09 7.17
C PRO A 128 19.43 10.52 6.77
N ASP A 129 19.24 10.77 5.49
CA ASP A 129 19.12 12.10 4.89
C ASP A 129 17.87 12.23 3.99
N GLY A 130 16.80 11.49 4.31
CA GLY A 130 15.51 11.59 3.62
C GLY A 130 15.55 11.07 2.18
N GLY A 131 16.28 9.99 1.93
CA GLY A 131 16.31 9.30 0.64
C GLY A 131 17.37 9.83 -0.34
N ARG A 132 18.28 10.70 0.11
CA ARG A 132 19.38 11.20 -0.75
C ARG A 132 20.50 10.19 -0.89
N THR A 133 20.91 9.59 0.24
CA THR A 133 21.92 8.52 0.26
C THR A 133 21.37 7.29 0.97
N TRP A 134 21.90 6.12 0.60
CA TRP A 134 21.42 4.84 1.10
C TRP A 134 22.57 3.98 1.59
N SER A 135 22.33 3.24 2.66
CA SER A 135 23.28 2.26 3.18
C SER A 135 23.52 1.12 2.18
N PRO A 136 24.60 0.36 2.32
CA PRO A 136 24.71 -0.93 1.64
C PRO A 136 23.50 -1.82 1.95
N PRO A 137 23.06 -2.66 0.98
CA PRO A 137 21.96 -3.61 1.18
C PRO A 137 22.28 -4.62 2.30
N GLN A 138 21.30 -4.84 3.18
CA GLN A 138 21.35 -5.83 4.23
C GLN A 138 20.28 -6.89 4.00
N LYS A 139 20.68 -8.17 3.92
CA LYS A 139 19.73 -9.29 3.91
C LYS A 139 19.11 -9.43 5.30
N LEU A 140 17.79 -9.58 5.35
CA LEU A 140 17.09 -9.92 6.59
C LEU A 140 17.40 -11.36 7.02
N PRO A 141 17.25 -11.69 8.31
CA PRO A 141 17.44 -13.06 8.78
C PRO A 141 16.61 -14.08 8.01
N ASP A 142 17.08 -15.30 7.90
CA ASP A 142 16.34 -16.36 7.23
C ASP A 142 14.95 -16.56 7.86
N GLY A 143 13.94 -16.66 7.03
CA GLY A 143 12.53 -16.71 7.42
C GLY A 143 11.86 -15.35 7.67
N VAL A 144 12.62 -14.24 7.68
CA VAL A 144 12.10 -12.88 7.79
C VAL A 144 12.07 -12.23 6.41
N LEU A 145 10.91 -11.73 6.01
CA LEU A 145 10.71 -11.08 4.72
C LEU A 145 10.60 -9.56 4.81
N GLY A 146 10.33 -9.04 6.01
CA GLY A 146 9.90 -7.65 6.18
C GLY A 146 8.47 -7.44 5.63
N PRO A 147 7.98 -6.20 5.58
CA PRO A 147 6.67 -5.89 5.03
C PRO A 147 6.64 -6.26 3.55
N ILE A 148 5.58 -6.97 3.10
CA ILE A 148 5.55 -7.49 1.72
C ILE A 148 5.15 -6.43 0.69
N LYS A 149 4.17 -5.59 1.02
CA LYS A 149 3.63 -4.58 0.08
C LYS A 149 3.16 -3.33 0.81
N ASN A 150 2.45 -3.49 1.93
CA ASN A 150 1.91 -2.38 2.68
C ASN A 150 2.88 -1.95 3.79
N LYS A 151 2.80 -0.67 4.13
CA LYS A 151 3.70 -0.04 5.09
C LYS A 151 3.72 -0.72 6.46
N SER A 152 4.88 -0.76 7.08
CA SER A 152 5.00 -1.07 8.50
C SER A 152 4.35 0.02 9.34
N VAL A 153 3.92 -0.33 10.54
CA VAL A 153 3.40 0.62 11.51
C VAL A 153 4.23 0.62 12.79
N THR A 154 4.33 1.78 13.43
CA THR A 154 4.95 1.90 14.75
C THR A 154 3.88 1.71 15.81
N LEU A 155 4.01 0.68 16.64
CA LEU A 155 3.13 0.43 17.77
C LEU A 155 3.34 1.49 18.88
N PRO A 156 2.40 1.62 19.84
CA PRO A 156 2.52 2.59 20.93
C PRO A 156 3.81 2.45 21.75
N ASP A 157 4.33 1.24 21.90
CA ASP A 157 5.58 0.93 22.63
C ASP A 157 6.86 1.15 21.79
N GLY A 158 6.72 1.66 20.55
CA GLY A 158 7.83 1.93 19.65
C GLY A 158 8.25 0.76 18.77
N ALA A 159 7.72 -0.44 18.96
CA ALA A 159 8.00 -1.58 18.10
C ALA A 159 7.49 -1.35 16.67
N TRP A 160 8.18 -1.91 15.69
CA TRP A 160 7.72 -1.94 14.30
C TRP A 160 6.94 -3.22 14.06
N LEU A 161 5.71 -3.11 13.63
CA LEU A 161 4.90 -4.22 13.15
C LEU A 161 4.88 -4.18 11.63
N CYS A 162 5.49 -5.18 11.01
CA CYS A 162 5.62 -5.31 9.57
C CYS A 162 4.58 -6.31 9.06
N PRO A 163 3.58 -5.86 8.26
CA PRO A 163 2.59 -6.74 7.66
C PRO A 163 3.24 -7.56 6.55
N SER A 164 3.26 -8.87 6.70
CA SER A 164 3.98 -9.81 5.85
C SER A 164 3.07 -10.94 5.35
N SER A 165 3.56 -11.68 4.38
CA SER A 165 2.88 -12.87 3.86
C SER A 165 3.82 -13.76 3.06
N THR A 166 3.49 -15.05 2.94
CA THR A 166 4.13 -15.99 2.01
C THR A 166 3.23 -16.24 0.81
N GLU A 167 3.83 -16.49 -0.36
CA GLU A 167 3.11 -16.76 -1.62
C GLU A 167 3.42 -18.14 -2.20
N GLY A 168 4.09 -19.01 -1.46
CA GLY A 168 4.47 -20.33 -1.94
C GLY A 168 4.72 -21.33 -0.81
N GLY A 169 5.21 -22.51 -1.18
CA GLY A 169 5.43 -23.61 -0.26
C GLY A 169 4.16 -24.39 0.10
N PRO A 170 4.24 -25.34 1.04
CA PRO A 170 3.12 -26.22 1.39
C PRO A 170 1.88 -25.49 1.92
N GLY A 171 2.05 -24.28 2.45
CA GLY A 171 0.96 -23.46 3.00
C GLY A 171 0.26 -22.57 1.98
N GLY A 172 0.80 -22.38 0.79
CA GLY A 172 0.27 -21.43 -0.20
C GLY A 172 0.35 -19.96 0.27
N TRP A 173 -0.70 -19.20 0.01
CA TRP A 173 -0.83 -17.84 0.48
C TRP A 173 -1.17 -17.81 1.96
N ARG A 174 -0.31 -17.17 2.78
CA ARG A 174 -0.53 -17.06 4.23
C ARG A 174 -0.09 -15.69 4.74
N VAL A 175 -1.01 -15.03 5.44
CA VAL A 175 -0.74 -13.78 6.18
C VAL A 175 0.02 -14.09 7.45
N HIS A 176 1.03 -13.30 7.75
CA HIS A 176 1.72 -13.24 9.05
C HIS A 176 2.21 -11.81 9.31
N PHE A 177 2.72 -11.58 10.50
CA PHE A 177 3.32 -10.31 10.86
C PHE A 177 4.73 -10.56 11.40
N GLU A 178 5.57 -9.57 11.25
CA GLU A 178 6.95 -9.61 11.74
C GLU A 178 7.19 -8.39 12.61
N LEU A 179 7.68 -8.59 13.81
CA LEU A 179 7.85 -7.54 14.80
C LEU A 179 9.33 -7.40 15.19
N THR A 180 9.78 -6.15 15.22
CA THR A 180 11.11 -5.78 15.73
C THR A 180 11.01 -4.65 16.74
N ARG A 181 11.85 -4.69 17.80
CA ARG A 181 11.94 -3.67 18.84
C ARG A 181 13.26 -2.90 18.83
N ASP A 182 14.16 -3.29 17.96
CA ASP A 182 15.55 -2.83 17.88
C ASP A 182 15.97 -2.42 16.47
N ALA A 183 15.02 -1.83 15.74
CA ALA A 183 15.22 -1.32 14.38
C ALA A 183 15.71 -2.39 13.39
N GLY A 184 15.16 -3.60 13.48
CA GLY A 184 15.41 -4.68 12.52
C GLY A 184 16.62 -5.55 12.84
N ARG A 185 17.21 -5.45 14.04
CA ARG A 185 18.31 -6.33 14.46
C ARG A 185 17.81 -7.70 14.86
N THR A 186 16.71 -7.76 15.60
CA THR A 186 16.03 -9.00 15.97
C THR A 186 14.56 -8.96 15.58
N TRP A 187 14.01 -10.13 15.29
CA TRP A 187 12.68 -10.27 14.74
C TRP A 187 11.88 -11.36 15.45
N LYS A 188 10.60 -11.12 15.63
CA LYS A 188 9.61 -12.11 16.05
C LYS A 188 8.58 -12.28 14.93
N ILE A 189 8.40 -13.51 14.46
CA ILE A 189 7.35 -13.87 13.52
C ILE A 189 6.07 -14.17 14.32
N ILE A 190 4.95 -13.61 13.89
CA ILE A 190 3.62 -13.73 14.50
C ILE A 190 2.67 -14.32 13.45
N GLY A 191 2.18 -15.49 13.67
CA GLY A 191 1.33 -16.24 12.74
C GLY A 191 1.98 -17.53 12.27
N PRO A 192 1.55 -18.14 11.15
CA PRO A 192 0.58 -17.59 10.20
C PRO A 192 -0.80 -17.36 10.82
N VAL A 193 -1.49 -16.32 10.33
CA VAL A 193 -2.90 -16.08 10.71
C VAL A 193 -3.75 -17.23 10.18
N GLU A 194 -4.65 -17.74 11.01
CA GLU A 194 -5.55 -18.80 10.62
C GLU A 194 -6.38 -18.33 9.41
N ALA A 195 -6.32 -19.08 8.33
CA ALA A 195 -7.18 -18.86 7.18
C ALA A 195 -8.53 -19.52 7.44
N GLY A 196 -9.60 -18.74 7.38
CA GLY A 196 -10.95 -19.31 7.31
C GLY A 196 -11.08 -20.24 6.09
N PRO A 197 -12.09 -21.08 6.02
CA PRO A 197 -12.27 -21.96 4.89
C PRO A 197 -12.31 -21.19 3.58
N ASN A 198 -11.46 -21.58 2.65
CA ASN A 198 -11.37 -21.00 1.31
C ASN A 198 -10.89 -19.53 1.23
N LEU A 199 -10.05 -19.06 2.14
CA LEU A 199 -9.43 -17.74 2.05
C LEU A 199 -7.92 -17.84 1.84
N ASP A 200 -7.48 -17.63 0.61
CA ASP A 200 -6.08 -17.43 0.24
C ASP A 200 -5.76 -15.92 0.28
N ALA A 201 -5.10 -15.46 1.33
CA ALA A 201 -4.86 -14.04 1.58
C ALA A 201 -3.37 -13.71 1.74
N ILE A 202 -2.99 -12.50 1.26
CA ILE A 202 -1.65 -11.94 1.38
C ILE A 202 -1.72 -10.40 1.56
N GLN A 203 -0.54 -9.80 1.79
CA GLN A 203 -0.33 -8.36 1.74
C GLN A 203 -1.27 -7.59 2.69
N PRO A 204 -1.24 -7.90 4.00
CA PRO A 204 -2.08 -7.20 4.97
C PRO A 204 -1.73 -5.71 5.04
N SER A 205 -2.76 -4.86 5.26
CA SER A 205 -2.65 -3.42 5.54
C SER A 205 -3.23 -3.16 6.93
N VAL A 206 -2.44 -2.57 7.84
CA VAL A 206 -2.79 -2.45 9.26
C VAL A 206 -3.47 -1.10 9.55
N LEU A 207 -4.57 -1.15 10.29
CA LEU A 207 -5.36 -0.03 10.77
C LEU A 207 -5.40 -0.01 12.30
N PHE A 208 -5.44 1.20 12.87
CA PHE A 208 -5.62 1.42 14.30
C PHE A 208 -7.05 1.87 14.58
N HIS A 209 -7.66 1.31 15.61
CA HIS A 209 -8.99 1.70 16.07
C HIS A 209 -8.93 2.46 17.40
N ARG A 210 -9.91 3.34 17.63
CA ARG A 210 -10.00 4.17 18.86
C ARG A 210 -10.10 3.36 20.14
N ASP A 211 -10.62 2.14 20.04
CA ASP A 211 -10.72 1.20 21.17
C ASP A 211 -9.42 0.42 21.46
N GLY A 212 -8.34 0.74 20.74
CA GLY A 212 -7.03 0.12 20.88
C GLY A 212 -6.83 -1.16 20.10
N ARG A 213 -7.86 -1.66 19.39
CA ARG A 213 -7.70 -2.81 18.49
C ARG A 213 -6.91 -2.45 17.24
N LEU A 214 -6.24 -3.45 16.70
CA LEU A 214 -5.69 -3.41 15.35
C LEU A 214 -6.58 -4.22 14.42
N GLN A 215 -6.69 -3.77 13.18
CA GLN A 215 -7.31 -4.49 12.08
C GLN A 215 -6.30 -4.63 10.95
N ALA A 216 -6.34 -5.72 10.21
CA ALA A 216 -5.63 -5.84 8.95
C ALA A 216 -6.61 -6.23 7.83
N LEU A 217 -6.56 -5.47 6.73
CA LEU A 217 -7.26 -5.78 5.49
C LEU A 217 -6.28 -6.46 4.53
N CYS A 218 -6.71 -7.54 3.89
CA CYS A 218 -5.85 -8.40 3.08
C CYS A 218 -6.40 -8.59 1.68
N ARG A 219 -5.52 -8.54 0.68
CA ARG A 219 -5.80 -9.00 -0.67
C ARG A 219 -6.07 -10.50 -0.65
N THR A 220 -7.05 -10.96 -1.44
CA THR A 220 -7.30 -12.38 -1.68
C THR A 220 -7.36 -12.74 -3.15
N ARG A 221 -7.35 -14.03 -3.46
CA ARG A 221 -7.73 -14.54 -4.77
C ARG A 221 -9.16 -15.15 -4.78
N ASN A 222 -9.94 -14.83 -3.76
CA ASN A 222 -11.28 -15.37 -3.53
C ASN A 222 -12.40 -14.37 -3.86
N GLY A 223 -12.07 -13.29 -4.59
CA GLY A 223 -13.02 -12.31 -5.07
C GLY A 223 -13.42 -11.22 -4.05
N VAL A 224 -12.94 -11.29 -2.81
CA VAL A 224 -13.27 -10.35 -1.73
C VAL A 224 -12.00 -9.92 -0.98
N ILE A 225 -12.05 -8.78 -0.30
CA ILE A 225 -11.05 -8.42 0.70
C ILE A 225 -11.30 -9.25 1.96
N ALA A 226 -10.25 -9.79 2.58
CA ALA A 226 -10.33 -10.42 3.89
C ALA A 226 -9.89 -9.47 5.00
N THR A 227 -10.36 -9.73 6.22
CA THR A 227 -10.00 -8.97 7.42
C THR A 227 -9.61 -9.89 8.57
N THR A 228 -8.74 -9.39 9.45
CA THR A 228 -8.38 -10.01 10.73
C THR A 228 -8.16 -8.93 11.78
N TRP A 229 -8.33 -9.25 13.05
CA TRP A 229 -8.32 -8.33 14.17
C TRP A 229 -7.36 -8.79 15.28
N SER A 230 -6.76 -7.83 15.98
CA SER A 230 -5.95 -8.08 17.17
C SER A 230 -6.39 -7.15 18.32
N ASN A 231 -6.50 -7.72 19.51
CA ASN A 231 -6.86 -7.01 20.74
C ASN A 231 -5.67 -6.81 21.70
N ASP A 232 -4.47 -7.23 21.31
CA ASP A 232 -3.29 -7.29 22.18
C ASP A 232 -2.03 -6.69 21.55
N GLY A 233 -2.22 -5.65 20.74
CA GLY A 233 -1.11 -4.94 20.10
C GLY A 233 -0.44 -5.72 18.97
N GLY A 234 -1.18 -6.61 18.30
CA GLY A 234 -0.69 -7.37 17.15
C GLY A 234 0.01 -8.67 17.49
N MET A 235 -0.06 -9.14 18.74
CA MET A 235 0.57 -10.39 19.17
C MET A 235 -0.24 -11.63 18.79
N HIS A 236 -1.56 -11.51 18.79
CA HIS A 236 -2.48 -12.55 18.32
C HIS A 236 -3.53 -11.92 17.40
N TRP A 237 -3.91 -12.65 16.37
CA TRP A 237 -4.84 -12.23 15.35
C TRP A 237 -5.98 -13.25 15.22
N SER A 238 -7.19 -12.76 15.04
CA SER A 238 -8.35 -13.62 14.77
C SER A 238 -8.18 -14.38 13.46
N ALA A 239 -8.93 -15.46 13.25
CA ALA A 239 -9.00 -16.07 11.93
C ALA A 239 -9.45 -15.05 10.88
N LEU A 240 -8.94 -15.18 9.65
CA LEU A 240 -9.35 -14.37 8.51
C LEU A 240 -10.83 -14.54 8.22
N ALA A 241 -11.53 -13.45 8.00
CA ALA A 241 -12.93 -13.43 7.59
C ALA A 241 -13.09 -12.63 6.29
N ALA A 242 -14.02 -13.06 5.43
CA ALA A 242 -14.38 -12.31 4.23
C ALA A 242 -15.11 -11.01 4.62
N THR A 243 -14.83 -9.93 3.91
CA THR A 243 -15.61 -8.68 3.97
C THR A 243 -16.64 -8.67 2.83
N THR A 244 -17.46 -7.62 2.77
CA THR A 244 -18.37 -7.37 1.64
C THR A 244 -17.69 -6.67 0.47
N LEU A 245 -16.44 -6.20 0.64
CA LEU A 245 -15.69 -5.48 -0.37
C LEU A 245 -15.13 -6.45 -1.42
N PRO A 246 -15.32 -6.20 -2.72
CA PRO A 246 -14.74 -7.03 -3.76
C PRO A 246 -13.24 -6.85 -3.86
N ASN A 247 -12.56 -7.87 -4.41
CA ASN A 247 -11.14 -7.81 -4.73
C ASN A 247 -10.83 -8.63 -5.99
N PRO A 248 -10.32 -8.03 -7.06
CA PRO A 248 -10.00 -8.75 -8.30
C PRO A 248 -8.65 -9.44 -8.26
N ASN A 249 -8.20 -9.87 -7.08
CA ASN A 249 -6.83 -10.33 -6.84
C ASN A 249 -5.82 -9.21 -7.10
N SER A 250 -6.04 -8.05 -6.48
CA SER A 250 -5.17 -6.87 -6.57
C SER A 250 -4.77 -6.38 -5.18
N GLY A 251 -3.55 -5.87 -5.06
CA GLY A 251 -3.08 -5.25 -3.82
C GLY A 251 -3.92 -4.03 -3.45
N ILE A 252 -4.19 -3.89 -2.17
CA ILE A 252 -4.92 -2.76 -1.55
C ILE A 252 -3.97 -2.03 -0.60
N ASP A 253 -4.32 -0.84 -0.15
CA ASP A 253 -3.72 -0.23 1.04
C ASP A 253 -4.75 0.63 1.78
N ALA A 254 -4.57 0.74 3.10
CA ALA A 254 -5.46 1.49 3.97
C ALA A 254 -4.68 2.31 4.99
N VAL A 255 -5.31 3.36 5.52
CA VAL A 255 -4.73 4.20 6.56
C VAL A 255 -5.81 4.66 7.54
N THR A 256 -5.47 4.71 8.82
CA THR A 256 -6.29 5.38 9.83
C THR A 256 -6.00 6.88 9.78
N LEU A 257 -7.02 7.66 9.52
CA LEU A 257 -6.94 9.12 9.49
C LEU A 257 -6.85 9.71 10.92
N ALA A 258 -6.33 10.92 11.03
CA ALA A 258 -6.19 11.62 12.30
C ALA A 258 -7.53 11.86 13.02
N ASP A 259 -8.63 11.93 12.28
CA ASP A 259 -10.00 12.00 12.83
C ASP A 259 -10.55 10.64 13.26
N GLY A 260 -9.82 9.56 13.06
CA GLY A 260 -10.14 8.19 13.44
C GLY A 260 -10.95 7.40 12.42
N ARG A 261 -11.32 7.99 11.27
CA ARG A 261 -11.89 7.25 10.15
C ARG A 261 -10.82 6.37 9.50
N GLN A 262 -11.27 5.27 8.89
CA GLN A 262 -10.44 4.38 8.12
C GLN A 262 -10.61 4.72 6.64
N LEU A 263 -9.50 4.88 5.91
CA LEU A 263 -9.51 5.12 4.46
C LEU A 263 -8.87 3.94 3.76
N LEU A 264 -9.54 3.40 2.76
CA LEU A 264 -9.10 2.28 1.93
C LEU A 264 -8.99 2.72 0.47
N VAL A 265 -7.90 2.32 -0.19
CA VAL A 265 -7.73 2.43 -1.65
C VAL A 265 -7.67 1.03 -2.23
N TYR A 266 -8.57 0.71 -3.16
CA TYR A 266 -8.76 -0.64 -3.68
C TYR A 266 -9.36 -0.63 -5.09
N ASN A 267 -9.36 -1.80 -5.74
CA ASN A 267 -10.13 -1.97 -6.97
C ASN A 267 -11.52 -2.51 -6.61
N ASP A 268 -12.56 -1.70 -6.83
CA ASP A 268 -13.96 -2.08 -6.59
C ASP A 268 -14.49 -2.92 -7.76
N SER A 269 -13.93 -4.11 -7.89
CA SER A 269 -14.31 -5.07 -8.91
C SER A 269 -14.08 -6.49 -8.41
N ALA A 270 -14.90 -7.42 -8.89
CA ALA A 270 -14.74 -8.85 -8.63
C ALA A 270 -14.18 -9.57 -9.87
N PRO A 271 -13.47 -10.69 -9.70
CA PRO A 271 -13.12 -11.55 -10.82
C PRO A 271 -14.37 -12.07 -11.52
N PRO A 272 -14.34 -12.22 -12.86
CA PRO A 272 -15.44 -12.83 -13.58
C PRO A 272 -15.53 -14.34 -13.26
N PRO A 273 -16.73 -14.95 -13.38
CA PRO A 273 -16.93 -16.35 -12.98
C PRO A 273 -16.04 -17.37 -13.72
N ASP A 274 -15.67 -17.07 -14.96
CA ASP A 274 -14.80 -17.92 -15.79
C ASP A 274 -13.30 -17.76 -15.45
N GLN A 275 -12.92 -16.72 -14.70
CA GLN A 275 -11.58 -16.45 -14.21
C GLN A 275 -11.59 -16.02 -12.73
N PRO A 276 -12.01 -16.92 -11.81
CA PRO A 276 -12.32 -16.54 -10.43
C PRO A 276 -11.12 -16.04 -9.60
N THR A 277 -9.91 -16.21 -10.10
CA THR A 277 -8.67 -15.78 -9.41
C THR A 277 -8.01 -14.55 -10.04
N LYS A 278 -8.59 -13.97 -11.09
CA LYS A 278 -8.00 -12.81 -11.79
C LYS A 278 -9.08 -11.92 -12.38
N GLY A 279 -9.30 -10.77 -11.78
CA GLY A 279 -10.22 -9.75 -12.28
C GLY A 279 -9.53 -8.52 -12.86
N MET A 280 -10.34 -7.63 -13.42
CA MET A 280 -9.89 -6.34 -13.95
C MET A 280 -9.48 -5.41 -12.79
N ARG A 281 -8.33 -4.77 -12.92
CA ARG A 281 -7.84 -3.79 -11.93
C ARG A 281 -8.34 -2.37 -12.27
N CYS A 282 -9.65 -2.24 -12.42
CA CYS A 282 -10.40 -1.02 -12.70
C CYS A 282 -11.85 -1.26 -12.27
N PRO A 283 -12.49 -0.28 -11.61
CA PRO A 283 -11.97 1.02 -11.20
C PRO A 283 -10.89 0.95 -10.11
N LEU A 284 -10.27 2.09 -9.78
CA LEU A 284 -9.49 2.29 -8.57
C LEU A 284 -10.23 3.32 -7.71
N ASP A 285 -10.67 2.89 -6.54
CA ASP A 285 -11.60 3.63 -5.71
C ASP A 285 -11.05 3.91 -4.31
N VAL A 286 -11.64 4.91 -3.68
CA VAL A 286 -11.44 5.28 -2.28
C VAL A 286 -12.73 5.02 -1.52
N ALA A 287 -12.63 4.31 -0.41
CA ALA A 287 -13.72 4.11 0.53
C ALA A 287 -13.34 4.59 1.93
N LEU A 288 -14.34 5.02 2.70
CA LEU A 288 -14.24 5.40 4.10
C LEU A 288 -15.06 4.47 4.98
N SER A 289 -14.60 4.30 6.22
CA SER A 289 -15.33 3.59 7.28
C SER A 289 -15.04 4.21 8.64
N ASP A 290 -16.03 4.24 9.51
CA ASP A 290 -15.87 4.67 10.90
C ASP A 290 -15.47 3.52 11.83
N ASP A 291 -15.80 2.29 11.46
CA ASP A 291 -15.65 1.09 12.30
C ASP A 291 -14.75 -0.01 11.68
N GLY A 292 -14.30 0.17 10.44
CA GLY A 292 -13.54 -0.82 9.68
C GLY A 292 -14.36 -2.00 9.16
N VAL A 293 -15.70 -1.96 9.30
CA VAL A 293 -16.64 -3.02 8.90
C VAL A 293 -17.58 -2.54 7.79
N ALA A 294 -18.26 -1.42 8.03
CA ALA A 294 -19.11 -0.76 7.04
C ALA A 294 -18.28 0.22 6.24
N TRP A 295 -18.15 -0.01 4.94
CA TRP A 295 -17.37 0.80 4.03
C TRP A 295 -18.23 1.51 3.02
N HIS A 296 -17.97 2.79 2.80
CA HIS A 296 -18.70 3.65 1.88
C HIS A 296 -17.76 4.15 0.80
N HIS A 297 -18.09 3.91 -0.47
CA HIS A 297 -17.39 4.51 -1.60
C HIS A 297 -17.54 6.03 -1.55
N VAL A 298 -16.43 6.75 -1.70
CA VAL A 298 -16.42 8.23 -1.62
C VAL A 298 -15.80 8.91 -2.82
N LEU A 299 -14.95 8.19 -3.58
CA LEU A 299 -14.26 8.76 -4.75
C LEU A 299 -13.75 7.66 -5.66
N THR A 300 -13.89 7.85 -6.97
CA THR A 300 -13.19 7.05 -7.99
C THR A 300 -11.98 7.82 -8.51
N LEU A 301 -10.78 7.28 -8.27
CA LEU A 301 -9.52 7.85 -8.77
C LEU A 301 -9.33 7.58 -10.25
N GLU A 302 -9.70 6.39 -10.70
CA GLU A 302 -9.57 5.94 -12.09
C GLU A 302 -10.77 5.09 -12.49
N SER A 303 -11.49 5.53 -13.52
CA SER A 303 -12.71 4.86 -14.02
C SER A 303 -12.57 4.26 -15.43
N LYS A 304 -11.55 4.68 -16.19
CA LYS A 304 -11.39 4.26 -17.59
C LYS A 304 -10.49 3.03 -17.66
N PRO A 305 -10.97 1.88 -18.15
CA PRO A 305 -10.12 0.70 -18.30
C PRO A 305 -8.88 0.95 -19.17
N CYS A 306 -7.76 0.38 -18.75
CA CYS A 306 -6.53 0.31 -19.54
C CYS A 306 -5.94 -1.11 -19.49
N PRO A 307 -5.03 -1.50 -20.41
CA PRO A 307 -4.60 -2.89 -20.56
C PRO A 307 -4.11 -3.61 -19.30
N ASN A 308 -3.34 -2.90 -18.44
CA ASN A 308 -2.79 -3.45 -17.20
C ASN A 308 -3.48 -2.93 -15.94
N GLY A 309 -4.48 -2.05 -16.09
CA GLY A 309 -5.26 -1.46 -15.01
C GLY A 309 -4.45 -0.55 -14.08
N TYR A 310 -5.04 -0.31 -12.92
CA TYR A 310 -4.50 0.53 -11.85
C TYR A 310 -4.33 -0.36 -10.62
N ALA A 311 -3.14 -0.38 -10.04
CA ALA A 311 -2.86 -1.41 -9.05
C ALA A 311 -1.86 -0.96 -7.98
N TYR A 312 -1.86 -1.71 -6.87
CA TYR A 312 -0.89 -1.57 -5.81
C TYR A 312 -0.82 -0.15 -5.26
N PRO A 313 -1.95 0.41 -4.82
CA PRO A 313 -1.93 1.71 -4.16
C PRO A 313 -1.11 1.65 -2.87
N SER A 314 -0.48 2.76 -2.51
CA SER A 314 0.07 3.02 -1.19
C SER A 314 -0.46 4.36 -0.72
N VAL A 315 -1.00 4.42 0.48
CA VAL A 315 -1.66 5.60 1.03
C VAL A 315 -1.12 5.96 2.39
N ILE A 316 -0.89 7.26 2.61
CA ILE A 316 -0.54 7.85 3.91
C ILE A 316 -1.35 9.11 4.14
N GLN A 317 -1.53 9.50 5.41
CA GLN A 317 -1.88 10.86 5.76
C GLN A 317 -0.63 11.57 6.27
N THR A 318 -0.35 12.75 5.74
CA THR A 318 0.82 13.55 6.05
C THR A 318 0.57 14.58 7.15
N ALA A 319 1.63 15.20 7.66
CA ALA A 319 1.57 16.13 8.79
C ALA A 319 0.67 17.36 8.54
N ASP A 320 0.47 17.75 7.28
CA ASP A 320 -0.47 18.79 6.86
C ASP A 320 -1.94 18.35 6.86
N GLY A 321 -2.20 17.09 7.22
CA GLY A 321 -3.53 16.49 7.28
C GLY A 321 -4.05 15.97 5.94
N LEU A 322 -3.34 16.16 4.83
CA LEU A 322 -3.74 15.66 3.52
C LEU A 322 -3.45 14.18 3.37
N VAL A 323 -4.22 13.52 2.54
CA VAL A 323 -4.02 12.12 2.15
C VAL A 323 -3.22 12.08 0.85
N ARG A 324 -2.15 11.31 0.83
CA ARG A 324 -1.28 11.13 -0.32
C ARG A 324 -1.29 9.68 -0.74
N ILE A 325 -1.53 9.47 -2.04
CA ILE A 325 -1.67 8.15 -2.63
C ILE A 325 -0.72 8.05 -3.81
N VAL A 326 0.01 6.93 -3.89
CA VAL A 326 0.73 6.54 -5.10
C VAL A 326 0.24 5.19 -5.57
N TYR A 327 0.19 4.96 -6.86
CA TYR A 327 -0.20 3.68 -7.44
C TYR A 327 0.40 3.44 -8.81
N THR A 328 0.46 2.19 -9.20
CA THR A 328 0.87 1.80 -10.55
C THR A 328 -0.24 2.11 -11.55
N TRP A 329 0.08 2.92 -12.54
CA TRP A 329 -0.76 3.27 -13.67
C TRP A 329 -0.32 2.48 -14.91
N ASN A 330 -1.18 1.57 -15.40
CA ASN A 330 -0.95 0.74 -16.60
C ASN A 330 0.39 -0.02 -16.66
N ARG A 331 1.04 -0.29 -15.52
CA ARG A 331 2.38 -0.88 -15.46
C ARG A 331 3.52 -0.03 -16.06
N GLN A 332 3.23 1.16 -16.52
CA GLN A 332 4.18 2.06 -17.19
C GLN A 332 4.62 3.21 -16.28
N HIS A 333 3.69 3.68 -15.44
CA HIS A 333 3.94 4.86 -14.62
C HIS A 333 3.53 4.66 -13.17
N ILE A 334 4.05 5.51 -12.32
CA ILE A 334 3.59 5.71 -10.95
C ILE A 334 2.87 7.03 -10.89
N LYS A 335 1.58 6.98 -10.53
CA LYS A 335 0.75 8.17 -10.38
C LYS A 335 0.68 8.55 -8.90
N TYR A 336 0.75 9.85 -8.64
CA TYR A 336 0.64 10.48 -7.34
C TYR A 336 -0.64 11.32 -7.28
N VAL A 337 -1.35 11.21 -6.17
CA VAL A 337 -2.62 11.91 -5.95
C VAL A 337 -2.66 12.48 -4.53
N VAL A 338 -3.22 13.69 -4.40
CA VAL A 338 -3.45 14.36 -3.11
C VAL A 338 -4.94 14.60 -2.92
N LEU A 339 -5.45 14.20 -1.77
CA LEU A 339 -6.85 14.39 -1.37
C LEU A 339 -6.91 15.14 -0.03
N ASP A 340 -7.92 15.99 0.12
CA ASP A 340 -8.31 16.52 1.41
C ASP A 340 -9.36 15.58 2.04
N PRO A 341 -9.07 14.91 3.16
CA PRO A 341 -10.02 13.99 3.76
C PRO A 341 -11.28 14.68 4.31
N ARG A 342 -11.30 16.01 4.44
CA ARG A 342 -12.47 16.80 4.83
C ARG A 342 -13.51 16.89 3.73
N ASP A 343 -13.09 16.74 2.46
CA ASP A 343 -13.95 16.75 1.29
C ASP A 343 -14.55 15.36 1.00
N LEU A 344 -13.98 14.30 1.59
CA LEU A 344 -14.46 12.93 1.45
C LEU A 344 -15.64 12.69 2.41
N LYS A 345 -16.82 12.48 1.85
CA LYS A 345 -18.06 12.22 2.61
C LYS A 345 -18.70 10.93 2.11
N PRO A 346 -19.20 10.06 3.01
CA PRO A 346 -20.01 8.90 2.65
C PRO A 346 -21.29 9.28 1.91
#